data_6d2813fb1b1a29c67062638e7e14ced2
#
_entry.id   6d2813fb1b1a29c67062638e7e14ced2
#
_cell.length_a   1.000
_cell.length_b   1.000
_cell.length_c   1.000
_cell.angle_alpha   90.00
_cell.angle_beta   90.00
_cell.angle_gamma   90.00
#
_symmetry.space_group_name_H-M   'P 1'
#
loop_
_entity.id
_entity.type
_entity.pdbx_description
1 polymer ?
#
loop_
_entity_poly.entity_id
_entity_poly.type
_entity_poly.pdbx_seq_one_letter_code
_entity_poly.pdbx_strand_id
1 'polypeptide(L)'
;QLLQEIDNSISLKQFENAANPDIHYRTTGPEIFAALNGKVDYFLAGAGSGGTFSGIARYLREQNPKLITILADPHGSTMGGGEAACYNMEGIGNDFIPKTMDINLVDEVVKINDAEAFEYARLLAQKEGVLVGSSSGAAMAAALKFIVTLKTGGNIVTLFPDRGDRYFSKGLYL
;
A
#
# COMPACT_ATOMS: atom_id res chain seq x y z
N GLN A 1 -11.18 -6.18 -25.74
CA GLN A 1 -12.50 -6.27 -26.41
C GLN A 1 -13.10 -4.86 -26.56
N LEU A 2 -13.46 -4.13 -25.48
CA LEU A 2 -14.08 -2.79 -25.58
C LEU A 2 -13.27 -1.77 -26.40
N LEU A 3 -11.94 -1.79 -26.33
CA LEU A 3 -11.06 -0.93 -27.12
C LEU A 3 -11.10 -1.22 -28.64
N GLN A 4 -11.62 -2.38 -29.05
CA GLN A 4 -11.81 -2.77 -30.44
C GLN A 4 -13.22 -2.46 -30.94
N GLU A 5 -14.16 -2.31 -30.02
CA GLU A 5 -15.59 -2.14 -30.32
C GLU A 5 -16.02 -0.66 -30.24
N ILE A 6 -15.30 0.16 -29.46
CA ILE A 6 -15.65 1.57 -29.23
C ILE A 6 -14.62 2.45 -29.91
N ASP A 7 -15.03 3.17 -30.92
CA ASP A 7 -14.18 4.13 -31.64
C ASP A 7 -13.70 5.25 -30.67
N ASN A 8 -12.47 5.71 -30.88
CA ASN A 8 -11.82 6.75 -30.09
C ASN A 8 -11.73 6.44 -28.58
N SER A 9 -11.75 5.18 -28.20
CA SER A 9 -11.55 4.73 -26.82
C SER A 9 -10.07 4.59 -26.48
N ILE A 10 -9.71 4.80 -25.21
CA ILE A 10 -8.35 4.64 -24.68
C ILE A 10 -8.37 3.92 -23.33
N SER A 11 -7.37 3.06 -23.10
CA SER A 11 -7.09 2.50 -21.78
C SER A 11 -5.80 3.11 -21.23
N LEU A 12 -5.83 3.60 -20.00
CA LEU A 12 -4.65 4.16 -19.32
C LEU A 12 -3.68 3.08 -18.80
N LYS A 13 -4.08 1.79 -18.85
CA LYS A 13 -3.26 0.63 -18.49
C LYS A 13 -2.56 0.77 -17.13
N GLN A 14 -3.34 1.01 -16.08
CA GLN A 14 -2.85 1.31 -14.73
C GLN A 14 -1.76 0.35 -14.23
N PHE A 15 -1.81 -0.92 -14.60
CA PHE A 15 -0.87 -1.96 -14.16
C PHE A 15 0.39 -2.08 -15.04
N GLU A 16 0.49 -1.27 -16.11
CA GLU A 16 1.61 -1.33 -17.06
C GLU A 16 2.23 0.05 -17.34
N ASN A 17 1.46 1.12 -17.16
CA ASN A 17 1.86 2.47 -17.53
C ASN A 17 2.88 3.03 -16.52
N ALA A 18 4.09 3.33 -16.99
CA ALA A 18 5.17 3.88 -16.19
C ALA A 18 4.84 5.25 -15.56
N ALA A 19 3.88 6.00 -16.11
CA ALA A 19 3.42 7.24 -15.51
C ALA A 19 2.81 7.03 -14.11
N ASN A 20 2.32 5.82 -13.80
CA ASN A 20 1.77 5.49 -12.49
C ASN A 20 2.85 5.56 -11.38
N PRO A 21 3.94 4.80 -11.38
CA PRO A 21 4.99 4.98 -10.38
C PRO A 21 5.72 6.33 -10.50
N ASP A 22 5.84 6.89 -11.69
CA ASP A 22 6.55 8.13 -11.91
C ASP A 22 5.87 9.34 -11.25
N ILE A 23 4.54 9.43 -11.25
CA ILE A 23 3.85 10.52 -10.55
C ILE A 23 4.11 10.47 -9.04
N HIS A 24 4.08 9.29 -8.43
CA HIS A 24 4.35 9.14 -6.99
C HIS A 24 5.81 9.40 -6.64
N TYR A 25 6.72 9.08 -7.54
CA TYR A 25 8.14 9.44 -7.39
C TYR A 25 8.33 10.96 -7.40
N ARG A 26 7.64 11.68 -8.31
CA ARG A 26 7.81 13.13 -8.47
C ARG A 26 6.99 13.97 -7.49
N THR A 27 5.94 13.42 -6.89
CA THR A 27 5.04 14.18 -6.00
C THR A 27 4.94 13.56 -4.61
N THR A 28 4.32 12.40 -4.46
CA THR A 28 4.00 11.81 -3.16
C THR A 28 5.23 11.49 -2.32
N GLY A 29 6.30 10.96 -2.93
CA GLY A 29 7.57 10.70 -2.24
C GLY A 29 8.21 11.97 -1.68
N PRO A 30 8.42 13.02 -2.49
CA PRO A 30 8.88 14.33 -2.02
C PRO A 30 8.02 14.97 -0.93
N GLU A 31 6.68 14.90 -1.07
CA GLU A 31 5.73 15.43 -0.07
C GLU A 31 5.90 14.75 1.29
N ILE A 32 5.99 13.42 1.31
CA ILE A 32 6.23 12.64 2.53
C ILE A 32 7.58 13.03 3.15
N PHE A 33 8.63 13.05 2.37
CA PHE A 33 9.98 13.35 2.84
C PHE A 33 10.05 14.76 3.45
N ALA A 34 9.46 15.75 2.78
CA ALA A 34 9.42 17.12 3.27
C ALA A 34 8.58 17.25 4.55
N ALA A 35 7.39 16.63 4.60
CA ALA A 35 6.51 16.67 5.78
C ALA A 35 7.16 16.08 7.04
N LEU A 36 8.06 15.11 6.89
CA LEU A 36 8.79 14.46 7.98
C LEU A 36 10.20 15.05 8.20
N ASN A 37 10.52 16.20 7.59
CA ASN A 37 11.84 16.82 7.66
C ASN A 37 12.99 15.84 7.33
N GLY A 38 12.78 14.97 6.36
CA GLY A 38 13.73 13.97 5.91
C GLY A 38 13.91 12.76 6.84
N LYS A 39 13.14 12.67 7.90
CA LYS A 39 13.29 11.60 8.91
C LYS A 39 12.34 10.44 8.61
N VAL A 40 12.69 9.61 7.64
CA VAL A 40 11.95 8.39 7.28
C VAL A 40 12.92 7.22 7.33
N ASP A 41 12.73 6.32 8.30
CA ASP A 41 13.56 5.13 8.47
C ASP A 41 12.89 3.91 7.84
N TYR A 42 11.55 3.88 7.86
CA TYR A 42 10.73 2.78 7.36
C TYR A 42 9.58 3.32 6.53
N PHE A 43 9.37 2.75 5.35
CA PHE A 43 8.20 3.00 4.52
C PHE A 43 7.36 1.74 4.40
N LEU A 44 6.11 1.79 4.81
CA LEU A 44 5.20 0.66 4.78
C LEU A 44 3.94 1.03 3.99
N ALA A 45 3.57 0.22 3.02
CA ALA A 45 2.31 0.39 2.30
C ALA A 45 1.81 -0.93 1.70
N GLY A 46 0.51 -1.01 1.44
CA GLY A 46 -0.05 -2.02 0.56
C GLY A 46 0.20 -1.68 -0.91
N ALA A 47 0.11 -2.68 -1.78
CA ALA A 47 0.25 -2.49 -3.21
C ALA A 47 -0.86 -3.22 -3.98
N GLY A 48 -1.57 -2.51 -4.85
CA GLY A 48 -2.48 -3.07 -5.87
C GLY A 48 -1.77 -3.05 -7.22
N SER A 49 -1.78 -1.93 -7.94
CA SER A 49 -0.96 -1.77 -9.15
C SER A 49 0.54 -1.67 -8.85
N GLY A 50 0.91 -1.38 -7.61
CA GLY A 50 2.29 -1.22 -7.19
C GLY A 50 2.91 0.15 -7.48
N GLY A 51 2.25 0.99 -8.29
CA GLY A 51 2.81 2.27 -8.70
C GLY A 51 3.08 3.22 -7.53
N THR A 52 2.14 3.33 -6.59
CA THR A 52 2.30 4.15 -5.38
C THR A 52 3.47 3.66 -4.54
N PHE A 53 3.52 2.34 -4.23
CA PHE A 53 4.60 1.75 -3.46
C PHE A 53 5.95 1.99 -4.12
N SER A 54 6.08 1.62 -5.41
CA SER A 54 7.35 1.70 -6.13
C SER A 54 7.84 3.12 -6.32
N GLY A 55 6.96 4.05 -6.66
CA GLY A 55 7.32 5.46 -6.85
C GLY A 55 7.84 6.11 -5.57
N ILE A 56 7.13 5.91 -4.46
CA ILE A 56 7.51 6.45 -3.15
C ILE A 56 8.79 5.77 -2.64
N ALA A 57 8.85 4.44 -2.66
CA ALA A 57 10.00 3.67 -2.18
C ALA A 57 11.28 4.06 -2.92
N ARG A 58 11.22 4.21 -4.26
CA ARG A 58 12.35 4.65 -5.07
C ARG A 58 12.85 6.03 -4.63
N TYR A 59 11.96 7.01 -4.52
CA TYR A 59 12.33 8.36 -4.10
C TYR A 59 12.93 8.37 -2.70
N LEU A 60 12.26 7.76 -1.73
CA LEU A 60 12.72 7.76 -0.34
C LEU A 60 14.07 7.04 -0.17
N ARG A 61 14.31 5.95 -0.93
CA ARG A 61 15.57 5.21 -0.90
C ARG A 61 16.74 5.99 -1.51
N GLU A 62 16.48 6.82 -2.52
CA GLU A 62 17.49 7.76 -3.04
C GLU A 62 17.87 8.82 -2.00
N GLN A 63 16.92 9.27 -1.17
CA GLN A 63 17.20 10.22 -0.09
C GLN A 63 17.83 9.55 1.14
N ASN A 64 17.44 8.32 1.47
CA ASN A 64 17.97 7.53 2.57
C ASN A 64 18.29 6.10 2.10
N PRO A 65 19.54 5.79 1.73
CA PRO A 65 19.93 4.44 1.31
C PRO A 65 19.76 3.35 2.39
N LYS A 66 19.51 3.73 3.65
CA LYS A 66 19.23 2.81 4.76
C LYS A 66 17.75 2.58 4.98
N LEU A 67 16.88 3.21 4.18
CA LEU A 67 15.43 3.02 4.26
C LEU A 67 15.09 1.53 4.13
N ILE A 68 14.26 1.06 5.02
CA ILE A 68 13.64 -0.28 4.92
C ILE A 68 12.21 -0.10 4.43
N THR A 69 11.86 -0.85 3.40
CA THR A 69 10.53 -0.82 2.79
C THR A 69 9.76 -2.12 3.09
N ILE A 70 8.52 -1.97 3.50
CA ILE A 70 7.69 -3.06 3.97
C ILE A 70 6.40 -3.12 3.15
N LEU A 71 6.14 -4.27 2.52
CA LEU A 71 4.91 -4.53 1.81
C LEU A 71 3.87 -5.13 2.78
N ALA A 72 2.76 -4.40 3.00
CA ALA A 72 1.57 -4.96 3.63
C ALA A 72 0.79 -5.73 2.56
N ASP A 73 0.77 -7.06 2.65
CA ASP A 73 0.24 -7.92 1.60
C ASP A 73 -0.84 -8.88 2.15
N PRO A 74 -2.01 -8.99 1.50
CA PRO A 74 -3.05 -9.90 1.93
C PRO A 74 -2.58 -11.37 1.97
N HIS A 75 -3.04 -12.14 2.94
CA HIS A 75 -3.06 -13.59 2.79
C HIS A 75 -3.91 -13.93 1.56
N GLY A 76 -3.35 -14.72 0.64
CA GLY A 76 -3.98 -15.03 -0.65
C GLY A 76 -3.49 -14.16 -1.82
N SER A 77 -2.75 -13.07 -1.56
CA SER A 77 -1.96 -12.39 -2.59
C SER A 77 -0.64 -13.12 -2.81
N THR A 78 -0.19 -13.23 -4.06
CA THR A 78 1.11 -13.80 -4.41
C THR A 78 2.21 -12.75 -4.56
N MET A 79 1.87 -11.46 -4.49
CA MET A 79 2.81 -10.36 -4.70
C MET A 79 3.98 -10.38 -3.71
N GLY A 80 3.70 -10.61 -2.44
CA GLY A 80 4.70 -10.80 -1.39
C GLY A 80 5.05 -12.28 -1.13
N GLY A 81 4.79 -13.17 -2.08
CA GLY A 81 4.93 -14.62 -1.94
C GLY A 81 3.72 -15.30 -1.31
N GLY A 82 3.72 -16.63 -1.30
CA GLY A 82 2.62 -17.46 -0.80
C GLY A 82 1.70 -17.96 -1.90
N GLU A 83 0.63 -18.64 -1.51
CA GLU A 83 -0.35 -19.23 -2.42
C GLU A 83 -1.52 -18.28 -2.67
N ALA A 84 -2.06 -18.31 -3.91
CA ALA A 84 -3.24 -17.54 -4.28
C ALA A 84 -4.48 -18.07 -3.56
N ALA A 85 -5.23 -17.17 -2.92
CA ALA A 85 -6.50 -17.47 -2.26
C ALA A 85 -7.41 -16.23 -2.26
N CYS A 86 -8.69 -16.41 -1.92
CA CYS A 86 -9.63 -15.30 -1.80
C CYS A 86 -9.38 -14.49 -0.52
N TYR A 87 -9.56 -13.17 -0.63
CA TYR A 87 -9.60 -12.22 0.48
C TYR A 87 -10.58 -11.09 0.15
N ASN A 88 -11.03 -10.34 1.17
CA ASN A 88 -12.03 -9.27 1.03
C ASN A 88 -11.44 -7.86 1.11
N MET A 89 -10.15 -7.72 1.39
CA MET A 89 -9.48 -6.43 1.33
C MET A 89 -9.48 -5.90 -0.10
N GLU A 90 -9.78 -4.61 -0.28
CA GLU A 90 -9.84 -3.96 -1.59
C GLU A 90 -8.64 -3.07 -1.82
N GLY A 91 -8.22 -2.98 -3.07
CA GLY A 91 -7.18 -2.06 -3.53
C GLY A 91 -5.74 -2.53 -3.34
N ILE A 92 -5.52 -3.63 -2.63
CA ILE A 92 -4.19 -4.21 -2.43
C ILE A 92 -4.18 -5.72 -2.68
N GLY A 93 -3.01 -6.25 -3.00
CA GLY A 93 -2.81 -7.65 -3.33
C GLY A 93 -3.18 -7.99 -4.77
N ASN A 94 -2.53 -9.00 -5.32
CA ASN A 94 -2.81 -9.61 -6.63
C ASN A 94 -2.31 -11.05 -6.64
N ASP A 95 -2.74 -11.81 -7.66
CA ASP A 95 -2.22 -13.13 -8.03
C ASP A 95 -1.09 -13.07 -9.09
N PHE A 96 -0.61 -11.87 -9.37
CA PHE A 96 0.52 -11.60 -10.28
C PHE A 96 1.28 -10.34 -9.84
N ILE A 97 2.50 -10.13 -10.37
CA ILE A 97 3.29 -8.91 -10.15
C ILE A 97 3.03 -7.95 -11.32
N PRO A 98 2.39 -6.78 -11.08
CA PRO A 98 2.19 -5.76 -12.11
C PRO A 98 3.52 -5.20 -12.65
N LYS A 99 3.54 -4.75 -13.91
CA LYS A 99 4.73 -4.09 -14.47
C LYS A 99 5.10 -2.76 -13.81
N THR A 100 4.12 -2.14 -13.15
CA THR A 100 4.31 -0.91 -12.37
C THR A 100 4.80 -1.15 -10.93
N MET A 101 4.92 -2.43 -10.52
CA MET A 101 5.49 -2.82 -9.24
C MET A 101 6.96 -3.23 -9.41
N ASP A 102 7.86 -2.51 -8.78
CA ASP A 102 9.25 -2.93 -8.65
C ASP A 102 9.40 -3.74 -7.35
N ILE A 103 9.33 -5.04 -7.46
CA ILE A 103 9.43 -5.95 -6.31
C ILE A 103 10.82 -5.95 -5.66
N ASN A 104 11.86 -5.51 -6.37
CA ASN A 104 13.20 -5.39 -5.80
C ASN A 104 13.32 -4.24 -4.79
N LEU A 105 12.33 -3.37 -4.74
CA LEU A 105 12.23 -2.34 -3.70
C LEU A 105 11.59 -2.84 -2.40
N VAL A 106 11.14 -4.08 -2.32
CA VAL A 106 10.54 -4.66 -1.11
C VAL A 106 11.63 -5.36 -0.29
N ASP A 107 11.88 -4.87 0.93
CA ASP A 107 12.82 -5.51 1.85
C ASP A 107 12.14 -6.54 2.74
N GLU A 108 10.91 -6.23 3.21
CA GLU A 108 10.15 -7.07 4.11
C GLU A 108 8.69 -7.20 3.65
N VAL A 109 8.07 -8.33 3.95
CA VAL A 109 6.65 -8.57 3.69
C VAL A 109 5.94 -8.92 4.98
N VAL A 110 4.84 -8.22 5.27
CA VAL A 110 3.96 -8.54 6.39
C VAL A 110 2.62 -8.99 5.84
N LYS A 111 2.31 -10.27 6.02
CA LYS A 111 1.02 -10.84 5.62
C LYS A 111 -0.08 -10.49 6.61
N ILE A 112 -1.24 -10.04 6.07
CA ILE A 112 -2.40 -9.59 6.83
C ILE A 112 -3.64 -10.34 6.34
N ASN A 113 -4.49 -10.78 7.26
CA ASN A 113 -5.80 -11.35 6.93
C ASN A 113 -6.91 -10.29 7.01
N ASP A 114 -8.09 -10.61 6.48
CA ASP A 114 -9.24 -9.69 6.44
C ASP A 114 -9.67 -9.22 7.84
N ALA A 115 -9.67 -10.14 8.82
CA ALA A 115 -10.10 -9.82 10.18
C ALA A 115 -9.19 -8.75 10.80
N GLU A 116 -7.89 -8.88 10.66
CA GLU A 116 -6.90 -7.89 11.12
C GLU A 116 -7.09 -6.55 10.41
N ALA A 117 -7.20 -6.56 9.08
CA ALA A 117 -7.39 -5.34 8.30
C ALA A 117 -8.65 -4.57 8.73
N PHE A 118 -9.76 -5.29 8.92
CA PHE A 118 -11.03 -4.68 9.30
C PHE A 118 -11.03 -4.20 10.76
N GLU A 119 -10.41 -4.96 11.66
CA GLU A 119 -10.23 -4.54 13.05
C GLU A 119 -9.45 -3.23 13.15
N TYR A 120 -8.31 -3.13 12.47
CA TYR A 120 -7.48 -1.92 12.54
C TYR A 120 -8.09 -0.72 11.81
N ALA A 121 -8.91 -0.93 10.78
CA ALA A 121 -9.70 0.15 10.19
C ALA A 121 -10.72 0.72 11.22
N ARG A 122 -11.40 -0.16 11.98
CA ARG A 122 -12.30 0.25 13.08
C ARG A 122 -11.57 0.92 14.24
N LEU A 123 -10.41 0.40 14.62
CA LEU A 123 -9.60 0.99 15.69
C LEU A 123 -9.11 2.39 15.33
N LEU A 124 -8.68 2.63 14.09
CA LEU A 124 -8.32 3.95 13.59
C LEU A 124 -9.50 4.93 13.71
N ALA A 125 -10.72 4.50 13.33
CA ALA A 125 -11.91 5.32 13.49
C ALA A 125 -12.21 5.64 14.96
N GLN A 126 -12.12 4.64 15.84
CA GLN A 126 -12.46 4.78 17.27
C GLN A 126 -11.41 5.55 18.07
N LYS A 127 -10.13 5.37 17.79
CA LYS A 127 -9.03 5.91 18.58
C LYS A 127 -8.49 7.22 18.04
N GLU A 128 -8.44 7.36 16.73
CA GLU A 128 -7.83 8.48 16.03
C GLU A 128 -8.85 9.37 15.29
N GLY A 129 -10.12 8.94 15.22
CA GLY A 129 -11.16 9.67 14.48
C GLY A 129 -10.98 9.63 12.96
N VAL A 130 -10.20 8.69 12.44
CA VAL A 130 -9.85 8.60 11.01
C VAL A 130 -10.61 7.44 10.36
N LEU A 131 -11.57 7.77 9.50
CA LEU A 131 -12.34 6.78 8.73
C LEU A 131 -11.61 6.41 7.43
N VAL A 132 -11.13 5.17 7.35
CA VAL A 132 -10.27 4.67 6.27
C VAL A 132 -10.83 3.40 5.62
N GLY A 133 -10.33 3.02 4.45
CA GLY A 133 -10.67 1.75 3.80
C GLY A 133 -9.94 0.54 4.38
N SER A 134 -10.30 -0.65 3.90
CA SER A 134 -9.72 -1.92 4.35
C SER A 134 -8.21 -2.03 4.11
N SER A 135 -7.72 -1.48 3.00
CA SER A 135 -6.27 -1.44 2.69
C SER A 135 -5.47 -0.60 3.69
N SER A 136 -6.07 0.47 4.20
CA SER A 136 -5.46 1.32 5.25
C SER A 136 -5.42 0.59 6.59
N GLY A 137 -6.48 -0.15 6.92
CA GLY A 137 -6.49 -1.03 8.09
C GLY A 137 -5.41 -2.12 7.99
N ALA A 138 -5.22 -2.72 6.82
CA ALA A 138 -4.14 -3.66 6.56
C ALA A 138 -2.75 -3.02 6.74
N ALA A 139 -2.56 -1.81 6.23
CA ALA A 139 -1.30 -1.08 6.39
C ALA A 139 -1.02 -0.78 7.87
N MET A 140 -2.03 -0.38 8.65
CA MET A 140 -1.88 -0.15 10.09
C MET A 140 -1.59 -1.44 10.85
N ALA A 141 -2.31 -2.53 10.55
CA ALA A 141 -2.05 -3.84 11.13
C ALA A 141 -0.60 -4.31 10.88
N ALA A 142 -0.14 -4.15 9.62
CA ALA A 142 1.22 -4.49 9.24
C ALA A 142 2.26 -3.63 9.97
N ALA A 143 2.01 -2.32 10.12
CA ALA A 143 2.90 -1.42 10.84
C ALA A 143 3.06 -1.85 12.31
N LEU A 144 1.97 -2.21 12.99
CA LEU A 144 2.03 -2.65 14.38
C LEU A 144 2.67 -4.04 14.53
N LYS A 145 2.45 -4.96 13.60
CA LYS A 145 3.18 -6.23 13.57
C LYS A 145 4.68 -6.02 13.35
N PHE A 146 5.05 -5.09 12.48
CA PHE A 146 6.45 -4.80 12.18
C PHE A 146 7.16 -4.12 13.35
N ILE A 147 6.52 -3.13 14.00
CA ILE A 147 7.10 -2.37 15.13
C ILE A 147 7.62 -3.27 16.23
N VAL A 148 6.92 -4.35 16.57
CA VAL A 148 7.33 -5.25 17.65
C VAL A 148 8.58 -6.07 17.32
N THR A 149 8.99 -6.11 16.06
CA THR A 149 10.22 -6.77 15.62
C THR A 149 11.46 -5.86 15.71
N LEU A 150 11.24 -4.54 15.83
CA LEU A 150 12.32 -3.56 15.84
C LEU A 150 13.09 -3.60 17.16
N LYS A 151 14.41 -3.65 17.06
CA LYS A 151 15.32 -3.56 18.22
C LYS A 151 15.64 -2.10 18.59
N THR A 152 15.47 -1.19 17.67
CA THR A 152 15.77 0.24 17.82
C THR A 152 14.56 1.04 17.34
N GLY A 153 14.35 2.24 17.90
CA GLY A 153 13.31 3.15 17.43
C GLY A 153 13.55 3.65 16.01
N GLY A 154 12.55 4.29 15.43
CA GLY A 154 12.62 4.90 14.09
C GLY A 154 11.28 5.48 13.69
N ASN A 155 11.27 6.24 12.59
CA ASN A 155 10.06 6.82 12.02
C ASN A 155 9.52 5.89 10.93
N ILE A 156 8.32 5.36 11.17
CA ILE A 156 7.59 4.57 10.19
C ILE A 156 6.55 5.46 9.53
N VAL A 157 6.57 5.55 8.22
CA VAL A 157 5.50 6.20 7.45
C VAL A 157 4.66 5.15 6.75
N THR A 158 3.34 5.32 6.81
CA THR A 158 2.39 4.52 6.06
C THR A 158 1.37 5.40 5.34
N LEU A 159 0.60 4.81 4.45
CA LEU A 159 -0.41 5.50 3.65
C LEU A 159 -1.81 4.97 3.94
N PHE A 160 -2.75 5.90 4.02
CA PHE A 160 -4.18 5.63 4.03
C PHE A 160 -4.78 6.18 2.74
N PRO A 161 -4.87 5.37 1.67
CA PRO A 161 -5.12 5.87 0.32
C PRO A 161 -6.57 6.23 0.04
N ASP A 162 -7.51 5.80 0.87
CA ASP A 162 -8.93 6.08 0.67
C ASP A 162 -9.71 6.26 1.99
N ARG A 163 -10.94 6.76 1.84
CA ARG A 163 -11.84 7.06 2.96
C ARG A 163 -12.79 5.91 3.23
N GLY A 164 -13.17 5.75 4.49
CA GLY A 164 -14.05 4.69 4.97
C GLY A 164 -15.52 4.79 4.53
N ASP A 165 -15.98 5.97 4.08
CA ASP A 165 -17.36 6.18 3.59
C ASP A 165 -17.73 5.26 2.41
N ARG A 166 -16.75 4.83 1.62
CA ARG A 166 -16.93 3.87 0.52
C ARG A 166 -17.27 2.45 0.98
N TYR A 167 -17.07 2.15 2.26
CA TYR A 167 -17.15 0.81 2.84
C TYR A 167 -18.32 0.62 3.80
N PHE A 168 -19.19 1.62 3.98
CA PHE A 168 -20.35 1.51 4.88
C PHE A 168 -21.33 0.41 4.43
N SER A 169 -21.55 0.26 3.13
CA SER A 169 -22.39 -0.81 2.58
C SER A 169 -21.78 -2.21 2.66
N LYS A 170 -20.48 -2.30 2.98
CA LYS A 170 -19.72 -3.56 3.02
C LYS A 170 -19.49 -4.09 4.43
N GLY A 171 -20.08 -3.46 5.43
CA GLY A 171 -20.01 -3.89 6.82
C GLY A 171 -18.64 -3.70 7.48
N LEU A 172 -17.72 -2.91 6.89
CA LEU A 172 -16.40 -2.67 7.46
C LEU A 172 -16.47 -2.08 8.88
N TYR A 173 -17.47 -1.25 9.15
CA TYR A 173 -17.67 -0.53 10.42
C TYR A 173 -18.83 -1.05 11.27
N LEU A 174 -19.37 -2.23 10.95
CA LEU A 174 -20.41 -2.91 11.71
C LEU A 174 -19.85 -3.90 12.72
#